data_9f484369415eb244143b6edd190bd197
#
_entry.id   9f484369415eb244143b6edd190bd197
#
_cell.length_a   1.000
_cell.length_b   1.000
_cell.length_c   1.000
_cell.angle_alpha   90.00
_cell.angle_beta   90.00
_cell.angle_gamma   90.00
#
_symmetry.space_group_name_H-M   'P 1'
#
loop_
_entity.id
_entity.type
_entity.pdbx_description
1 polymer ?
#
loop_
_entity_poly.entity_id
_entity_poly.type
_entity_poly.pdbx_seq_one_letter_code
_entity_poly.pdbx_strand_id
1 'polypeptide(L)'
;PIFKALIRAAAWLDADNNANRGEAVQILSQPAYVGADAEVIANSMTGTFEYEKGDVREVPDFNVFFRYNATYPYYSDAIWYLTQMRRWGQIGQAQPDSWYMDVAKKVYRPDIYAQAAQELIDEGTLPAEAFPDFASETGFKPATSEFIDGVTYDGSQPNAYLQQFEIGLKGDTQL
;
A
#
# COMPACT_ATOMS: atom_id res chain seq x y z
N PRO A 1 -19.34 2.15 -7.02
CA PRO A 1 -18.97 3.54 -7.35
C PRO A 1 -17.71 4.02 -6.61
N ILE A 2 -17.61 3.81 -5.28
CA ILE A 2 -16.48 4.31 -4.45
C ILE A 2 -15.13 3.73 -4.92
N PHE A 3 -15.02 2.42 -5.11
CA PHE A 3 -13.79 1.79 -5.60
C PHE A 3 -13.35 2.33 -6.96
N LYS A 4 -14.29 2.53 -7.89
CA LYS A 4 -13.99 3.15 -9.20
C LYS A 4 -13.42 4.57 -9.03
N ALA A 5 -14.00 5.37 -8.14
CA ALA A 5 -13.49 6.71 -7.87
C ALA A 5 -12.06 6.68 -7.29
N LEU A 6 -11.80 5.79 -6.34
CA LEU A 6 -10.46 5.62 -5.75
C LEU A 6 -9.43 5.15 -6.78
N ILE A 7 -9.76 4.14 -7.59
CA ILE A 7 -8.87 3.64 -8.66
C ILE A 7 -8.56 4.75 -9.66
N ARG A 8 -9.59 5.50 -10.11
CA ARG A 8 -9.39 6.62 -11.05
C ARG A 8 -8.52 7.73 -10.46
N ALA A 9 -8.77 8.10 -9.20
CA ALA A 9 -7.97 9.13 -8.53
C ALA A 9 -6.51 8.69 -8.38
N ALA A 10 -6.27 7.44 -7.98
CA ALA A 10 -4.94 6.88 -7.87
C ALA A 10 -4.21 6.84 -9.23
N ALA A 11 -4.90 6.38 -10.29
CA ALA A 11 -4.35 6.36 -11.63
C ALA A 11 -4.03 7.77 -12.15
N TRP A 12 -4.92 8.74 -11.90
CA TRP A 12 -4.70 10.13 -12.26
C TRP A 12 -3.46 10.72 -11.56
N LEU A 13 -3.25 10.42 -10.27
CA LEU A 13 -2.10 10.89 -9.52
C LEU A 13 -0.77 10.36 -10.09
N ASP A 14 -0.74 9.15 -10.61
CA ASP A 14 0.47 8.52 -11.14
C ASP A 14 0.63 8.66 -12.66
N ALA A 15 -0.37 9.25 -13.35
CA ALA A 15 -0.34 9.44 -14.78
C ALA A 15 0.83 10.35 -15.22
N ASP A 16 1.34 10.09 -16.42
CA ASP A 16 2.33 10.92 -17.11
C ASP A 16 3.53 11.29 -16.20
N ASN A 17 4.06 10.29 -15.49
CA ASN A 17 5.17 10.47 -14.56
C ASN A 17 4.88 11.54 -13.48
N ASN A 18 3.75 11.41 -12.80
CA ASN A 18 3.30 12.28 -11.71
C ASN A 18 2.88 13.71 -12.14
N ALA A 19 2.55 13.93 -13.41
CA ALA A 19 2.26 15.26 -13.94
C ALA A 19 1.11 15.98 -13.20
N ASN A 20 0.15 15.23 -12.67
CA ASN A 20 -1.02 15.80 -11.99
C ASN A 20 -0.80 16.09 -10.48
N ARG A 21 0.37 15.75 -9.95
CA ARG A 21 0.65 15.89 -8.50
C ARG A 21 0.62 17.34 -8.02
N GLY A 22 1.06 18.29 -8.87
CA GLY A 22 0.99 19.71 -8.57
C GLY A 22 -0.46 20.20 -8.40
N GLU A 23 -1.40 19.75 -9.24
CA GLU A 23 -2.81 20.05 -9.10
C GLU A 23 -3.40 19.41 -7.84
N ALA A 24 -3.03 18.16 -7.55
CA ALA A 24 -3.45 17.47 -6.32
C ALA A 24 -3.02 18.23 -5.05
N VAL A 25 -1.81 18.80 -5.03
CA VAL A 25 -1.32 19.65 -3.93
C VAL A 25 -2.25 20.85 -3.73
N GLN A 26 -2.64 21.54 -4.82
CA GLN A 26 -3.54 22.70 -4.73
C GLN A 26 -4.93 22.32 -4.23
N ILE A 27 -5.44 21.15 -4.64
CA ILE A 27 -6.73 20.64 -4.15
C ILE A 27 -6.63 20.32 -2.65
N LEU A 28 -5.63 19.56 -2.25
CA LEU A 28 -5.47 19.07 -0.87
C LEU A 28 -5.16 20.20 0.12
N SER A 29 -4.49 21.27 -0.30
CA SER A 29 -4.19 22.42 0.55
C SER A 29 -5.42 23.23 0.97
N GLN A 30 -6.56 23.05 0.27
CA GLN A 30 -7.78 23.77 0.62
C GLN A 30 -8.34 23.33 1.99
N PRO A 31 -8.91 24.27 2.79
CA PRO A 31 -9.46 23.96 4.12
C PRO A 31 -10.56 22.89 4.11
N ALA A 32 -11.24 22.69 2.98
CA ALA A 32 -12.29 21.67 2.83
C ALA A 32 -11.72 20.23 2.76
N TYR A 33 -10.41 20.08 2.57
CA TYR A 33 -9.73 18.79 2.45
C TYR A 33 -8.70 18.62 3.57
N VAL A 34 -7.39 18.56 3.23
CA VAL A 34 -6.34 18.42 4.25
C VAL A 34 -6.07 19.76 4.97
N GLY A 35 -6.11 20.88 4.24
CA GLY A 35 -5.95 22.20 4.81
C GLY A 35 -4.55 22.52 5.34
N ALA A 36 -3.53 21.73 4.94
CA ALA A 36 -2.13 22.03 5.23
C ALA A 36 -1.53 22.94 4.16
N ASP A 37 -0.43 23.60 4.50
CA ASP A 37 0.28 24.46 3.55
C ASP A 37 0.71 23.66 2.30
N ALA A 38 0.53 24.27 1.14
CA ALA A 38 0.83 23.61 -0.14
C ALA A 38 2.30 23.15 -0.24
N GLU A 39 3.25 23.89 0.30
CA GLU A 39 4.67 23.53 0.33
C GLU A 39 4.92 22.24 1.15
N VAL A 40 4.21 22.08 2.27
CA VAL A 40 4.30 20.88 3.12
C VAL A 40 3.77 19.65 2.39
N ILE A 41 2.64 19.77 1.70
CA ILE A 41 2.07 18.68 0.91
C ILE A 41 2.97 18.37 -0.29
N ALA A 42 3.47 19.38 -0.97
CA ALA A 42 4.32 19.24 -2.15
C ALA A 42 5.62 18.49 -1.85
N ASN A 43 6.21 18.69 -0.67
CA ASN A 43 7.50 18.11 -0.32
C ASN A 43 7.56 16.59 -0.43
N SER A 44 6.44 15.88 -0.29
CA SER A 44 6.38 14.42 -0.48
C SER A 44 5.56 14.00 -1.68
N MET A 45 4.76 14.91 -2.25
CA MET A 45 3.79 14.56 -3.29
C MET A 45 4.36 14.64 -4.70
N THR A 46 5.22 15.63 -4.99
CA THR A 46 5.58 16.00 -6.36
C THR A 46 6.76 15.23 -6.96
N GLY A 47 7.31 14.24 -6.23
CA GLY A 47 8.44 13.43 -6.70
C GLY A 47 9.82 14.01 -6.35
N THR A 48 9.84 15.06 -5.53
CA THR A 48 11.05 15.57 -4.87
C THR A 48 10.83 15.57 -3.37
N PHE A 49 11.91 15.46 -2.59
CA PHE A 49 11.84 15.52 -1.15
C PHE A 49 13.01 16.34 -0.59
N GLU A 50 12.71 17.33 0.24
CA GLU A 50 13.71 18.07 0.99
C GLU A 50 13.97 17.37 2.33
N TYR A 51 15.12 16.69 2.44
CA TYR A 51 15.50 15.93 3.64
C TYR A 51 15.96 16.85 4.75
N GLU A 52 16.70 17.88 4.41
CA GLU A 52 17.10 18.98 5.28
C GLU A 52 17.24 20.25 4.43
N LYS A 53 17.31 21.39 5.05
CA LYS A 53 17.33 22.69 4.35
C LYS A 53 18.39 22.73 3.23
N GLY A 54 17.93 22.75 2.00
CA GLY A 54 18.76 22.81 0.79
C GLY A 54 19.20 21.45 0.25
N ASP A 55 18.90 20.31 0.91
CA ASP A 55 19.12 18.96 0.38
C ASP A 55 17.83 18.44 -0.26
N VAL A 56 17.56 18.88 -1.46
CA VAL A 56 16.41 18.43 -2.27
C VAL A 56 16.84 17.31 -3.19
N ARG A 57 16.18 16.17 -3.11
CA ARG A 57 16.46 14.98 -3.93
C ARG A 57 15.25 14.60 -4.76
N GLU A 58 15.51 14.06 -5.95
CA GLU A 58 14.48 13.42 -6.76
C GLU A 58 14.18 12.04 -6.22
N VAL A 59 12.91 11.82 -5.86
CA VAL A 59 12.38 10.57 -5.31
C VAL A 59 10.96 10.33 -5.88
N PRO A 60 10.85 10.08 -7.20
CA PRO A 60 9.57 10.04 -7.91
C PRO A 60 8.61 8.99 -7.35
N ASP A 61 9.13 7.93 -6.75
CA ASP A 61 8.37 6.85 -6.13
C ASP A 61 8.26 6.96 -4.60
N PHE A 62 8.50 8.16 -4.03
CA PHE A 62 8.29 8.37 -2.59
C PHE A 62 6.84 8.08 -2.19
N ASN A 63 5.89 8.53 -3.00
CA ASN A 63 4.49 8.12 -2.93
C ASN A 63 4.07 7.48 -4.25
N VAL A 64 3.56 6.25 -4.19
CA VAL A 64 2.98 5.54 -5.32
C VAL A 64 1.53 5.24 -5.00
N PHE A 65 0.62 5.60 -5.91
CA PHE A 65 -0.82 5.44 -5.69
C PHE A 65 -1.42 4.33 -6.56
N PHE A 66 -0.94 4.15 -7.78
CA PHE A 66 -1.50 3.20 -8.74
C PHE A 66 -0.45 2.30 -9.41
N ARG A 67 0.70 2.85 -9.81
CA ARG A 67 1.80 2.07 -10.37
C ARG A 67 2.12 0.86 -9.50
N TYR A 68 2.67 -0.18 -10.10
CA TYR A 68 3.05 -1.43 -9.41
C TYR A 68 1.89 -2.11 -8.70
N ASN A 69 0.65 -1.88 -9.18
CA ASN A 69 -0.59 -2.36 -8.55
C ASN A 69 -0.76 -1.89 -7.10
N ALA A 70 -0.30 -0.67 -6.74
CA ALA A 70 -0.27 -0.17 -5.37
C ALA A 70 -1.65 -0.12 -4.69
N THR A 71 -2.74 0.02 -5.46
CA THR A 71 -4.12 -0.01 -4.93
C THR A 71 -4.74 -1.39 -4.88
N TYR A 72 -4.10 -2.42 -5.48
CA TYR A 72 -4.64 -3.76 -5.44
C TYR A 72 -4.50 -4.36 -4.04
N PRO A 73 -5.57 -4.87 -3.43
CA PRO A 73 -5.55 -5.33 -2.05
C PRO A 73 -4.98 -6.74 -1.94
N TYR A 74 -3.65 -6.87 -2.01
CA TYR A 74 -2.96 -8.15 -1.85
C TYR A 74 -3.15 -8.70 -0.43
N TYR A 75 -3.52 -9.96 -0.32
CA TYR A 75 -3.57 -10.65 0.97
C TYR A 75 -2.20 -10.66 1.67
N SER A 76 -1.12 -10.81 0.90
CA SER A 76 0.24 -10.74 1.45
C SER A 76 0.52 -9.41 2.16
N ASP A 77 -0.01 -8.28 1.66
CA ASP A 77 0.16 -6.98 2.32
C ASP A 77 -0.62 -6.92 3.65
N ALA A 78 -1.86 -7.41 3.66
CA ALA A 78 -2.64 -7.51 4.91
C ALA A 78 -1.93 -8.40 5.94
N ILE A 79 -1.40 -9.53 5.50
CA ILE A 79 -0.66 -10.46 6.35
C ILE A 79 0.61 -9.79 6.89
N TRP A 80 1.32 -9.01 6.07
CA TRP A 80 2.48 -8.25 6.54
C TRP A 80 2.11 -7.30 7.68
N TYR A 81 1.03 -6.53 7.55
CA TYR A 81 0.54 -5.67 8.64
C TYR A 81 0.23 -6.46 9.90
N LEU A 82 -0.42 -7.62 9.81
CA LEU A 82 -0.71 -8.48 10.95
C LEU A 82 0.57 -9.01 11.61
N THR A 83 1.61 -9.34 10.82
CA THR A 83 2.91 -9.72 11.39
C THR A 83 3.56 -8.57 12.14
N GLN A 84 3.47 -7.33 11.61
CA GLN A 84 3.98 -6.15 12.34
C GLN A 84 3.19 -5.90 13.63
N MET A 85 1.86 -6.04 13.59
CA MET A 85 1.02 -5.94 14.80
C MET A 85 1.40 -7.00 15.85
N ARG A 86 1.74 -8.22 15.42
CA ARG A 86 2.25 -9.27 16.30
C ARG A 86 3.66 -8.93 16.83
N ARG A 87 4.56 -8.49 15.95
CA ARG A 87 5.93 -8.08 16.30
C ARG A 87 5.94 -6.98 17.38
N TRP A 88 5.03 -6.02 17.28
CA TRP A 88 4.94 -4.88 18.21
C TRP A 88 3.98 -5.10 19.38
N GLY A 89 3.49 -6.34 19.59
CA GLY A 89 2.70 -6.71 20.76
C GLY A 89 1.23 -6.28 20.72
N GLN A 90 0.73 -5.75 19.60
CA GLN A 90 -0.70 -5.44 19.43
C GLN A 90 -1.54 -6.73 19.32
N ILE A 91 -0.97 -7.76 18.72
CA ILE A 91 -1.49 -9.13 18.76
C ILE A 91 -0.67 -9.87 19.82
N GLY A 92 -1.23 -10.03 21.03
CA GLY A 92 -0.49 -10.53 22.20
C GLY A 92 -0.13 -12.02 22.13
N GLN A 93 -0.89 -12.84 21.40
CA GLN A 93 -0.71 -14.29 21.36
C GLN A 93 -0.20 -14.74 19.99
N ALA A 94 0.61 -15.80 19.97
CA ALA A 94 1.00 -16.48 18.74
C ALA A 94 -0.25 -17.06 18.04
N GLN A 95 -0.27 -16.94 16.71
CA GLN A 95 -1.35 -17.40 15.87
C GLN A 95 -0.81 -18.37 14.81
N PRO A 96 -1.57 -19.39 14.39
CA PRO A 96 -1.16 -20.25 13.27
C PRO A 96 -1.19 -19.46 11.95
N ASP A 97 -0.41 -19.89 10.94
CA ASP A 97 -0.35 -19.21 9.62
C ASP A 97 -1.73 -19.06 8.98
N SER A 98 -2.60 -20.04 9.13
CA SER A 98 -3.98 -19.99 8.63
C SER A 98 -4.79 -18.81 9.18
N TRP A 99 -4.55 -18.43 10.44
CA TRP A 99 -5.26 -17.32 11.07
C TRP A 99 -4.99 -15.99 10.34
N TYR A 100 -3.74 -15.74 9.95
CA TYR A 100 -3.37 -14.52 9.23
C TYR A 100 -4.12 -14.43 7.88
N MET A 101 -4.20 -15.56 7.16
CA MET A 101 -4.95 -15.64 5.92
C MET A 101 -6.45 -15.42 6.14
N ASP A 102 -7.02 -16.05 7.17
CA ASP A 102 -8.45 -15.94 7.46
C ASP A 102 -8.85 -14.51 7.81
N VAL A 103 -7.99 -13.79 8.54
CA VAL A 103 -8.20 -12.37 8.85
C VAL A 103 -8.03 -11.51 7.59
N ALA A 104 -6.97 -11.72 6.80
CA ALA A 104 -6.73 -10.98 5.57
C ALA A 104 -7.93 -11.07 4.62
N LYS A 105 -8.48 -12.26 4.40
CA LYS A 105 -9.66 -12.49 3.53
C LYS A 105 -10.94 -11.83 4.02
N LYS A 106 -11.07 -11.57 5.31
CA LYS A 106 -12.25 -10.87 5.87
C LYS A 106 -12.20 -9.36 5.61
N VAL A 107 -11.00 -8.81 5.46
CA VAL A 107 -10.79 -7.35 5.36
C VAL A 107 -10.45 -6.93 3.94
N TYR A 108 -9.53 -7.62 3.29
CA TYR A 108 -9.12 -7.31 1.92
C TYR A 108 -10.05 -8.00 0.93
N ARG A 109 -10.53 -7.25 -0.05
CA ARG A 109 -11.56 -7.68 -1.00
C ARG A 109 -11.08 -7.47 -2.45
N PRO A 110 -10.10 -8.27 -2.91
CA PRO A 110 -9.63 -8.21 -4.30
C PRO A 110 -10.74 -8.51 -5.32
N ASP A 111 -11.76 -9.28 -4.95
CA ASP A 111 -12.94 -9.53 -5.76
C ASP A 111 -13.73 -8.25 -6.09
N ILE A 112 -13.93 -7.36 -5.10
CA ILE A 112 -14.61 -6.08 -5.31
C ILE A 112 -13.73 -5.14 -6.14
N TYR A 113 -12.40 -5.16 -5.90
CA TYR A 113 -11.46 -4.39 -6.71
C TYR A 113 -11.50 -4.83 -8.18
N ALA A 114 -11.41 -6.13 -8.44
CA ALA A 114 -11.45 -6.70 -9.79
C ALA A 114 -12.75 -6.33 -10.53
N GLN A 115 -13.90 -6.41 -9.85
CA GLN A 115 -15.16 -5.97 -10.43
C GLN A 115 -15.13 -4.49 -10.82
N ALA A 116 -14.65 -3.62 -9.94
CA ALA A 116 -14.58 -2.18 -10.22
C ALA A 116 -13.59 -1.85 -11.34
N ALA A 117 -12.47 -2.57 -11.40
CA ALA A 117 -11.48 -2.45 -12.47
C ALA A 117 -12.06 -2.89 -13.82
N GLN A 118 -12.78 -4.03 -13.86
CA GLN A 118 -13.43 -4.50 -15.08
C GLN A 118 -14.44 -3.48 -15.62
N GLU A 119 -15.25 -2.89 -14.74
CA GLU A 119 -16.17 -1.81 -15.15
C GLU A 119 -15.43 -0.61 -15.75
N LEU A 120 -14.25 -0.24 -15.22
CA LEU A 120 -13.45 0.86 -15.77
C LEU A 120 -12.81 0.51 -17.12
N ILE A 121 -12.45 -0.74 -17.33
CA ILE A 121 -11.98 -1.25 -18.63
C ILE A 121 -13.10 -1.21 -19.65
N ASP A 122 -14.28 -1.74 -19.31
CA ASP A 122 -15.45 -1.80 -20.19
C ASP A 122 -15.94 -0.38 -20.58
N GLU A 123 -15.81 0.59 -19.70
CA GLU A 123 -16.09 2.02 -19.94
C GLU A 123 -15.00 2.71 -20.78
N GLY A 124 -13.88 2.05 -21.07
CA GLY A 124 -12.72 2.64 -21.76
C GLY A 124 -12.01 3.74 -20.95
N THR A 125 -12.20 3.76 -19.62
CA THR A 125 -11.58 4.77 -18.73
C THR A 125 -10.13 4.44 -18.45
N LEU A 126 -9.80 3.15 -18.23
CA LEU A 126 -8.44 2.64 -18.02
C LEU A 126 -8.25 1.38 -18.89
N PRO A 127 -7.05 1.18 -19.43
CA PRO A 127 -6.77 0.01 -20.24
C PRO A 127 -6.55 -1.24 -19.38
N ALA A 128 -6.79 -2.42 -19.92
CA ALA A 128 -6.68 -3.69 -19.19
C ALA A 128 -5.26 -3.95 -18.64
N GLU A 129 -4.24 -3.55 -19.39
CA GLU A 129 -2.82 -3.68 -19.00
C GLU A 129 -2.42 -2.81 -17.81
N ALA A 130 -3.28 -1.89 -17.38
CA ALA A 130 -3.07 -1.09 -16.17
C ALA A 130 -3.34 -1.86 -14.88
N PHE A 131 -3.88 -3.06 -14.97
CA PHE A 131 -4.28 -3.90 -13.86
C PHE A 131 -3.54 -5.24 -13.86
N PRO A 132 -3.47 -5.96 -12.71
CA PRO A 132 -3.00 -7.33 -12.72
C PRO A 132 -3.93 -8.22 -13.57
N ASP A 133 -3.39 -9.31 -14.10
CA ASP A 133 -4.23 -10.33 -14.73
C ASP A 133 -5.05 -11.06 -13.66
N PHE A 134 -6.29 -10.62 -13.49
CA PHE A 134 -7.20 -11.17 -12.48
C PHE A 134 -7.50 -12.66 -12.63
N ALA A 135 -7.25 -13.24 -13.81
CA ALA A 135 -7.46 -14.68 -14.02
C ALA A 135 -6.37 -15.53 -13.35
N SER A 136 -5.17 -15.00 -13.24
CA SER A 136 -4.01 -15.67 -12.64
C SER A 136 -3.62 -15.13 -11.27
N GLU A 137 -4.22 -14.00 -10.84
CA GLU A 137 -3.86 -13.32 -9.59
C GLU A 137 -4.32 -14.10 -8.35
N THR A 138 -3.38 -14.43 -7.49
CA THR A 138 -3.62 -15.22 -6.27
C THR A 138 -3.85 -14.37 -5.02
N GLY A 139 -3.60 -13.08 -5.09
CA GLY A 139 -3.57 -12.16 -3.96
C GLY A 139 -2.25 -12.21 -3.18
N PHE A 140 -1.23 -12.86 -3.72
CA PHE A 140 0.10 -12.94 -3.09
C PHE A 140 1.17 -12.35 -4.00
N LYS A 141 1.91 -11.40 -3.46
CA LYS A 141 3.16 -10.95 -4.06
C LYS A 141 4.23 -12.02 -3.89
N PRO A 142 5.19 -12.11 -4.81
CA PRO A 142 6.38 -12.95 -4.63
C PRO A 142 7.10 -12.65 -3.32
N ALA A 143 7.74 -13.65 -2.73
CA ALA A 143 8.62 -13.43 -1.59
C ALA A 143 9.72 -12.42 -1.94
N THR A 144 10.02 -11.52 -1.02
CA THR A 144 10.98 -10.44 -1.24
C THR A 144 11.90 -10.23 -0.05
N SER A 145 13.14 -9.83 -0.32
CA SER A 145 14.13 -9.38 0.67
C SER A 145 14.53 -7.90 0.44
N GLU A 146 13.72 -7.16 -0.29
CA GLU A 146 14.00 -5.76 -0.65
C GLU A 146 13.71 -4.76 0.47
N PHE A 147 13.37 -5.24 1.67
CA PHE A 147 13.26 -4.38 2.85
C PHE A 147 14.65 -3.88 3.29
N ILE A 148 14.68 -2.71 3.92
CA ILE A 148 15.90 -2.05 4.37
C ILE A 148 16.77 -2.93 5.29
N ASP A 149 16.16 -3.87 6.02
CA ASP A 149 16.83 -4.84 6.91
C ASP A 149 17.27 -6.13 6.19
N GLY A 150 16.92 -6.28 4.90
CA GLY A 150 17.25 -7.44 4.09
C GLY A 150 16.54 -8.73 4.51
N VAL A 151 15.59 -8.65 5.43
CA VAL A 151 14.86 -9.83 5.92
C VAL A 151 13.83 -10.27 4.89
N THR A 152 13.88 -11.54 4.50
CA THR A 152 12.95 -12.10 3.52
C THR A 152 11.54 -12.21 4.09
N TYR A 153 10.57 -11.65 3.39
CA TYR A 153 9.15 -11.78 3.65
C TYR A 153 8.48 -12.64 2.60
N ASP A 154 7.76 -13.66 3.05
CA ASP A 154 6.83 -14.47 2.27
C ASP A 154 5.46 -14.44 2.96
N GLY A 155 4.46 -13.86 2.32
CA GLY A 155 3.11 -13.74 2.87
C GLY A 155 2.41 -15.09 3.10
N SER A 156 2.88 -16.18 2.46
CA SER A 156 2.38 -17.53 2.69
C SER A 156 2.91 -18.17 3.98
N GLN A 157 3.99 -17.60 4.56
CA GLN A 157 4.70 -18.14 5.72
C GLN A 157 4.92 -17.06 6.81
N PRO A 158 3.85 -16.45 7.36
CA PRO A 158 3.98 -15.33 8.29
C PRO A 158 4.76 -15.67 9.57
N ASN A 159 4.64 -16.88 10.10
CA ASN A 159 5.41 -17.27 11.28
C ASN A 159 6.90 -17.47 10.99
N ALA A 160 7.27 -17.95 9.81
CA ALA A 160 8.67 -18.03 9.39
C ALA A 160 9.32 -16.63 9.31
N TYR A 161 8.55 -15.63 8.85
CA TYR A 161 8.98 -14.23 8.88
C TYR A 161 9.14 -13.72 10.32
N LEU A 162 8.16 -13.96 11.19
CA LEU A 162 8.19 -13.52 12.59
C LEU A 162 9.34 -14.12 13.39
N GLN A 163 9.76 -15.37 13.11
CA GLN A 163 10.89 -16.03 13.77
C GLN A 163 12.22 -15.32 13.55
N GLN A 164 12.33 -14.42 12.59
CA GLN A 164 13.53 -13.65 12.31
C GLN A 164 13.68 -12.41 13.21
N PHE A 165 12.71 -12.15 14.09
CA PHE A 165 12.68 -10.98 14.97
C PHE A 165 12.47 -11.37 16.43
N GLU A 166 12.98 -10.53 17.31
CA GLU A 166 12.51 -10.52 18.70
C GLU A 166 11.07 -9.92 18.71
N ILE A 167 10.16 -10.58 19.39
CA ILE A 167 8.81 -10.07 19.58
C ILE A 167 8.86 -9.02 20.69
N GLY A 168 8.87 -7.76 20.29
CA GLY A 168 8.85 -6.62 21.20
C GLY A 168 7.45 -6.46 21.81
N LEU A 169 7.38 -6.49 23.13
CA LEU A 169 6.15 -6.18 23.86
C LEU A 169 6.24 -4.77 24.39
N LYS A 170 5.19 -3.98 24.18
CA LYS A 170 5.00 -2.76 24.94
C LYS A 170 4.46 -3.14 26.32
N GLY A 171 5.35 -3.12 27.33
CA GLY A 171 4.99 -3.43 28.71
C GLY A 171 4.88 -4.92 29.01
N ASP A 172 4.61 -5.25 30.27
CA ASP A 172 4.64 -6.56 30.89
C ASP A 172 3.64 -7.62 30.33
N THR A 173 3.39 -7.62 29.06
CA THR A 173 2.56 -8.66 28.43
C THR A 173 3.40 -9.92 28.32
N GLN A 174 3.32 -10.78 29.32
CA GLN A 174 3.81 -12.15 29.21
C GLN A 174 3.11 -12.82 28.02
N LEU A 175 3.90 -13.36 27.11
CA LEU A 175 3.42 -14.17 26.00
C LEU A 175 3.10 -15.59 26.47
#